data_45e49f3d8e19914aaa8b7f33fd706275
#
_entry.id   45e49f3d8e19914aaa8b7f33fd706275
#
_cell.length_a   1.000
_cell.length_b   1.000
_cell.length_c   1.000
_cell.angle_alpha   90.00
_cell.angle_beta   90.00
_cell.angle_gamma   90.00
#
_symmetry.space_group_name_H-M   'P 1'
#
loop_
_entity.id
_entity.type
_entity.pdbx_description
1 polymer ?
#
loop_
_entity_poly.entity_id
_entity_poly.type
_entity_poly.pdbx_seq_one_letter_code
_entity_poly.pdbx_strand_id
1 'polypeptide(L)'
;MPAKLQRRLSLFLLVIALIACGLFAHWFFIGRFHISTDNAYVQAEITRISSQLGARVSEVLVEDNQHVEKGAVLVRLESDDFKLALDRAKAALGTREAELNQARSRLHQQSSLIAASKADVTASQATLGRTQMDLDRAQTLRKPGYVSEERVTTLTADSRVAGSRVTKAQADLEAQRLQVDTLEADVQRLEAMLASAKADIAQAELNLSRTEIRAPVSGLVGQRTARAGQIVQPGSFLLALVPED
;
A
#
# COMPACT_ATOMS: atom_id res chain seq x y z
N MET A 1 -94.67 12.58 -53.01
CA MET A 1 -93.76 13.43 -52.17
C MET A 1 -93.14 14.44 -53.08
N PRO A 2 -93.19 15.77 -52.76
CA PRO A 2 -92.76 16.77 -53.72
C PRO A 2 -91.22 16.79 -53.88
N ALA A 3 -90.86 16.73 -55.19
CA ALA A 3 -89.44 16.63 -55.64
C ALA A 3 -88.52 17.73 -55.02
N LYS A 4 -89.08 18.81 -54.46
CA LYS A 4 -88.34 19.87 -53.77
C LYS A 4 -87.79 19.48 -52.39
N LEU A 5 -88.43 18.51 -51.71
CA LEU A 5 -87.99 18.06 -50.37
C LEU A 5 -86.83 17.07 -50.51
N GLN A 6 -86.89 16.20 -51.53
CA GLN A 6 -85.76 15.26 -51.80
C GLN A 6 -84.50 16.02 -52.20
N ARG A 7 -84.59 17.08 -52.99
CA ARG A 7 -83.45 17.89 -53.36
C ARG A 7 -82.82 18.64 -52.19
N ARG A 8 -83.64 19.07 -51.24
CA ARG A 8 -83.12 19.74 -50.02
C ARG A 8 -82.46 18.74 -49.06
N LEU A 9 -83.03 17.52 -48.98
CA LEU A 9 -82.45 16.44 -48.18
C LEU A 9 -81.09 15.95 -48.73
N SER A 10 -81.05 15.83 -50.10
CA SER A 10 -79.78 15.44 -50.77
C SER A 10 -78.70 16.50 -50.65
N LEU A 11 -79.04 17.78 -50.73
CA LEU A 11 -78.11 18.91 -50.47
C LEU A 11 -77.61 18.90 -49.03
N PHE A 12 -78.49 18.65 -48.05
CA PHE A 12 -78.08 18.56 -46.63
C PHE A 12 -77.17 17.37 -46.34
N LEU A 13 -77.44 16.22 -46.91
CA LEU A 13 -76.57 15.05 -46.85
C LEU A 13 -75.19 15.27 -47.51
N LEU A 14 -75.16 15.99 -48.61
CA LEU A 14 -73.94 16.33 -49.31
C LEU A 14 -73.06 17.31 -48.51
N VAL A 15 -73.65 18.28 -47.82
CA VAL A 15 -72.91 19.17 -46.92
C VAL A 15 -72.36 18.43 -45.73
N ILE A 16 -73.14 17.52 -45.12
CA ILE A 16 -72.65 16.71 -44.00
C ILE A 16 -71.48 15.78 -44.44
N ALA A 17 -71.60 15.20 -45.63
CA ALA A 17 -70.52 14.37 -46.18
C ALA A 17 -69.22 15.16 -46.42
N LEU A 18 -69.36 16.41 -46.94
CA LEU A 18 -68.22 17.32 -47.10
C LEU A 18 -67.57 17.71 -45.78
N ILE A 19 -68.36 18.04 -44.76
CA ILE A 19 -67.84 18.35 -43.39
C ILE A 19 -67.15 17.11 -42.79
N ALA A 20 -67.77 15.91 -42.90
CA ALA A 20 -67.14 14.68 -42.38
C ALA A 20 -65.83 14.35 -43.14
N CYS A 21 -65.79 14.54 -44.46
CA CYS A 21 -64.58 14.34 -45.25
C CYS A 21 -63.49 15.36 -44.88
N GLY A 22 -63.83 16.63 -44.62
CA GLY A 22 -62.94 17.66 -44.16
C GLY A 22 -62.35 17.37 -42.77
N LEU A 23 -63.20 16.94 -41.84
CA LEU A 23 -62.78 16.53 -40.49
C LEU A 23 -61.87 15.27 -40.53
N PHE A 24 -62.22 14.31 -41.39
CA PHE A 24 -61.43 13.10 -41.59
C PHE A 24 -60.05 13.44 -42.21
N ALA A 25 -60.03 14.29 -43.22
CA ALA A 25 -58.80 14.76 -43.84
C ALA A 25 -57.92 15.55 -42.81
N HIS A 26 -58.52 16.43 -42.04
CA HIS A 26 -57.81 17.18 -40.99
C HIS A 26 -57.22 16.19 -39.94
N TRP A 27 -57.97 15.24 -39.46
CA TRP A 27 -57.49 14.21 -38.54
C TRP A 27 -56.40 13.33 -39.17
N PHE A 28 -56.56 12.92 -40.43
CA PHE A 28 -55.63 12.06 -41.13
C PHE A 28 -54.30 12.76 -41.47
N PHE A 29 -54.30 14.04 -41.87
CA PHE A 29 -53.09 14.75 -42.25
C PHE A 29 -52.42 15.53 -41.10
N ILE A 30 -53.16 15.91 -40.07
CA ILE A 30 -52.62 16.73 -38.99
C ILE A 30 -52.66 16.00 -37.66
N GLY A 31 -53.80 15.41 -37.24
CA GLY A 31 -53.98 14.77 -35.94
C GLY A 31 -53.12 13.51 -35.75
N ARG A 32 -52.90 12.76 -36.82
CA ARG A 32 -52.10 11.54 -36.75
C ARG A 32 -50.61 11.78 -36.55
N PHE A 33 -50.07 12.96 -36.86
CA PHE A 33 -48.66 13.32 -36.75
C PHE A 33 -48.33 14.12 -35.48
N HIS A 34 -49.32 14.46 -34.66
CA HIS A 34 -49.09 15.10 -33.37
C HIS A 34 -48.89 14.02 -32.31
N ILE A 35 -47.62 13.69 -32.10
CA ILE A 35 -47.22 12.87 -30.95
C ILE A 35 -46.74 13.80 -29.88
N SER A 36 -47.50 14.07 -28.83
CA SER A 36 -47.04 14.73 -27.64
C SER A 36 -46.52 13.67 -26.67
N THR A 37 -45.29 13.80 -26.26
CA THR A 37 -44.74 12.94 -25.19
C THR A 37 -44.62 13.79 -23.93
N ASP A 38 -45.33 13.47 -22.89
CA ASP A 38 -45.21 14.10 -21.56
C ASP A 38 -44.03 13.56 -20.76
N ASN A 39 -43.25 12.62 -21.33
CA ASN A 39 -42.16 11.91 -20.70
C ASN A 39 -40.80 12.14 -21.38
N ALA A 40 -40.51 13.35 -21.86
CA ALA A 40 -39.17 13.69 -22.33
C ALA A 40 -38.32 14.10 -21.13
N TYR A 41 -37.63 13.11 -20.52
CA TYR A 41 -36.62 13.39 -19.50
C TYR A 41 -35.25 13.50 -20.15
N VAL A 42 -34.54 14.57 -19.87
CA VAL A 42 -33.10 14.66 -20.15
C VAL A 42 -32.41 13.91 -19.03
N GLN A 43 -31.87 12.74 -19.32
CA GLN A 43 -31.11 11.94 -18.37
C GLN A 43 -29.64 12.32 -18.52
N ALA A 44 -29.12 13.12 -17.61
CA ALA A 44 -27.70 13.37 -17.50
C ALA A 44 -27.02 12.26 -16.67
N GLU A 45 -25.82 11.88 -17.06
CA GLU A 45 -25.00 10.96 -16.27
C GLU A 45 -24.51 11.70 -15.01
N ILE A 46 -24.99 11.28 -13.84
CA ILE A 46 -24.71 11.97 -12.57
C ILE A 46 -23.62 11.20 -11.82
N THR A 47 -22.49 11.84 -11.56
CA THR A 47 -21.44 11.31 -10.71
C THR A 47 -21.77 11.61 -9.24
N ARG A 48 -22.02 10.57 -8.46
CA ARG A 48 -22.28 10.67 -7.02
C ARG A 48 -20.98 10.73 -6.24
N ILE A 49 -20.76 11.81 -5.50
CA ILE A 49 -19.61 11.99 -4.62
C ILE A 49 -20.01 11.60 -3.19
N SER A 50 -19.27 10.64 -2.64
CA SER A 50 -19.47 10.14 -1.27
C SER A 50 -18.17 10.19 -0.48
N SER A 51 -18.27 10.25 0.86
CA SER A 51 -17.12 10.17 1.73
C SER A 51 -16.52 8.77 1.71
N GLN A 52 -15.20 8.66 1.71
CA GLN A 52 -14.48 7.40 1.91
C GLN A 52 -14.06 7.22 3.38
N LEU A 53 -14.15 8.27 4.19
CA LEU A 53 -13.74 8.30 5.59
C LEU A 53 -14.90 8.70 6.50
N GLY A 54 -14.85 8.23 7.74
CA GLY A 54 -15.71 8.70 8.83
C GLY A 54 -15.04 9.90 9.50
N ALA A 55 -15.62 11.10 9.35
CA ALA A 55 -15.11 12.31 9.98
C ALA A 55 -16.18 13.41 10.01
N ARG A 56 -15.90 14.51 10.71
CA ARG A 56 -16.73 15.71 10.66
C ARG A 56 -16.38 16.53 9.42
N VAL A 57 -17.38 17.08 8.74
CA VAL A 57 -17.19 18.06 7.67
C VAL A 57 -16.72 19.37 8.29
N SER A 58 -15.52 19.80 7.97
CA SER A 58 -14.95 21.08 8.39
C SER A 58 -15.58 22.22 7.61
N GLU A 59 -15.55 22.11 6.28
CA GLU A 59 -16.11 23.13 5.39
C GLU A 59 -16.59 22.52 4.07
N VAL A 60 -17.55 23.20 3.45
CA VAL A 60 -18.02 22.89 2.09
C VAL A 60 -17.67 24.09 1.22
N LEU A 61 -16.86 23.87 0.21
CA LEU A 61 -16.21 24.93 -0.60
C LEU A 61 -16.97 25.25 -1.91
N VAL A 62 -18.11 24.59 -2.12
CA VAL A 62 -18.89 24.72 -3.35
C VAL A 62 -20.37 24.96 -3.06
N GLU A 63 -21.04 25.63 -3.98
CA GLU A 63 -22.48 25.92 -3.94
C GLU A 63 -23.25 25.10 -4.98
N ASP A 64 -24.55 24.96 -4.83
CA ASP A 64 -25.40 24.32 -5.83
C ASP A 64 -25.36 25.12 -7.14
N ASN A 65 -25.30 24.42 -8.27
CA ASN A 65 -25.13 24.95 -9.64
C ASN A 65 -23.80 25.69 -9.90
N GLN A 66 -22.80 25.52 -9.04
CA GLN A 66 -21.46 26.03 -9.28
C GLN A 66 -20.70 25.14 -10.27
N HIS A 67 -20.02 25.75 -11.25
CA HIS A 67 -19.08 25.03 -12.11
C HIS A 67 -17.78 24.75 -11.36
N VAL A 68 -17.28 23.50 -11.48
CA VAL A 68 -16.03 23.04 -10.86
C VAL A 68 -15.17 22.29 -11.88
N GLU A 69 -13.88 22.52 -11.81
CA GLU A 69 -12.91 21.80 -12.62
C GLU A 69 -12.50 20.47 -11.94
N LYS A 70 -12.04 19.51 -12.75
CA LYS A 70 -11.47 18.27 -12.25
C LYS A 70 -10.32 18.55 -11.27
N GLY A 71 -10.37 17.93 -10.09
CA GLY A 71 -9.38 18.10 -9.02
C GLY A 71 -9.70 19.22 -8.03
N ALA A 72 -10.70 20.10 -8.31
CA ALA A 72 -11.13 21.13 -7.36
C ALA A 72 -11.60 20.51 -6.04
N VAL A 73 -11.27 21.12 -4.91
CA VAL A 73 -11.70 20.66 -3.58
C VAL A 73 -13.16 21.06 -3.38
N LEU A 74 -14.02 20.06 -3.15
CA LEU A 74 -15.46 20.25 -2.98
C LEU A 74 -15.84 20.34 -1.49
N VAL A 75 -15.32 19.40 -0.71
CA VAL A 75 -15.60 19.29 0.73
C VAL A 75 -14.29 18.98 1.45
N ARG A 76 -14.07 19.62 2.58
CA ARG A 76 -12.95 19.33 3.49
C ARG A 76 -13.48 18.71 4.78
N LEU A 77 -12.94 17.57 5.13
CA LEU A 77 -13.19 16.91 6.41
C LEU A 77 -12.17 17.38 7.46
N GLU A 78 -12.50 17.22 8.72
CA GLU A 78 -11.58 17.46 9.83
C GLU A 78 -10.37 16.52 9.72
N SER A 79 -9.16 17.08 9.63
CA SER A 79 -7.93 16.34 9.28
C SER A 79 -7.02 16.06 10.47
N ASP A 80 -7.33 16.58 11.67
CA ASP A 80 -6.38 16.60 12.78
C ASP A 80 -6.08 15.20 13.32
N ASP A 81 -7.09 14.33 13.42
CA ASP A 81 -6.89 12.93 13.81
C ASP A 81 -6.04 12.17 12.78
N PHE A 82 -6.21 12.47 11.49
CA PHE A 82 -5.45 11.84 10.41
C PHE A 82 -3.99 12.34 10.36
N LYS A 83 -3.74 13.63 10.65
CA LYS A 83 -2.38 14.18 10.83
C LYS A 83 -1.68 13.51 12.01
N LEU A 84 -2.37 13.41 13.15
CA LEU A 84 -1.82 12.73 14.33
C LEU A 84 -1.53 11.25 14.06
N ALA A 85 -2.38 10.56 13.29
CA ALA A 85 -2.14 9.18 12.87
C ALA A 85 -0.89 9.08 11.98
N LEU A 86 -0.70 10.01 11.04
CA LEU A 86 0.49 10.08 10.20
C LEU A 86 1.76 10.33 11.02
N ASP A 87 1.70 11.25 11.99
CA ASP A 87 2.85 11.55 12.86
C ASP A 87 3.22 10.36 13.74
N ARG A 88 2.23 9.62 14.25
CA ARG A 88 2.46 8.35 14.97
C ARG A 88 3.12 7.30 14.09
N ALA A 89 2.66 7.14 12.84
CA ALA A 89 3.26 6.21 11.90
C ALA A 89 4.72 6.59 11.57
N LYS A 90 5.02 7.88 11.39
CA LYS A 90 6.39 8.39 11.19
C LYS A 90 7.29 8.13 12.40
N ALA A 91 6.79 8.34 13.63
CA ALA A 91 7.53 8.03 14.84
C ALA A 91 7.83 6.53 14.98
N ALA A 92 6.86 5.67 14.64
CA ALA A 92 7.06 4.22 14.60
C ALA A 92 8.13 3.81 13.58
N LEU A 93 8.15 4.42 12.38
CA LEU A 93 9.20 4.20 11.39
C LEU A 93 10.58 4.51 11.98
N GLY A 94 10.76 5.67 12.62
CA GLY A 94 12.03 6.05 13.24
C GLY A 94 12.51 5.03 14.29
N THR A 95 11.58 4.44 15.07
CA THR A 95 11.90 3.35 16.00
C THR A 95 12.41 2.11 15.27
N ARG A 96 11.75 1.69 14.18
CA ARG A 96 12.17 0.52 13.38
C ARG A 96 13.52 0.73 12.69
N GLU A 97 13.80 1.95 12.22
CA GLU A 97 15.11 2.32 11.66
C GLU A 97 16.22 2.22 12.71
N ALA A 98 15.98 2.69 13.92
CA ALA A 98 16.93 2.58 15.02
C ALA A 98 17.21 1.12 15.41
N GLU A 99 16.17 0.27 15.49
CA GLU A 99 16.29 -1.17 15.76
C GLU A 99 17.10 -1.88 14.67
N LEU A 100 16.86 -1.58 13.40
CA LEU A 100 17.60 -2.14 12.26
C LEU A 100 19.08 -1.72 12.30
N ASN A 101 19.36 -0.44 12.57
CA ASN A 101 20.71 0.06 12.70
C ASN A 101 21.46 -0.62 13.85
N GLN A 102 20.78 -0.89 14.97
CA GLN A 102 21.36 -1.62 16.10
C GLN A 102 21.69 -3.08 15.69
N ALA A 103 20.81 -3.76 15.00
CA ALA A 103 21.04 -5.13 14.52
C ALA A 103 22.23 -5.19 13.53
N ARG A 104 22.30 -4.27 12.59
CA ARG A 104 23.44 -4.14 11.67
C ARG A 104 24.77 -3.87 12.38
N SER A 105 24.74 -3.05 13.43
CA SER A 105 25.93 -2.80 14.26
C SER A 105 26.39 -4.08 14.99
N ARG A 106 25.46 -4.91 15.49
CA ARG A 106 25.77 -6.22 16.10
C ARG A 106 26.38 -7.17 15.07
N LEU A 107 25.85 -7.22 13.85
CA LEU A 107 26.38 -8.03 12.77
C LEU A 107 27.82 -7.57 12.41
N HIS A 108 28.06 -6.28 12.37
CA HIS A 108 29.41 -5.75 12.15
C HIS A 108 30.38 -6.11 13.30
N GLN A 109 29.93 -6.02 14.55
CA GLN A 109 30.72 -6.47 15.71
C GLN A 109 31.08 -7.94 15.60
N GLN A 110 30.15 -8.80 15.16
CA GLN A 110 30.35 -10.21 14.97
C GLN A 110 31.49 -10.51 13.97
N SER A 111 31.60 -9.73 12.89
CA SER A 111 32.71 -9.86 11.94
C SER A 111 34.09 -9.63 12.59
N SER A 112 34.17 -8.71 13.56
CA SER A 112 35.40 -8.48 14.32
C SER A 112 35.72 -9.63 15.28
N LEU A 113 34.70 -10.24 15.90
CA LEU A 113 34.89 -11.44 16.74
C LEU A 113 35.37 -12.64 15.94
N ILE A 114 34.86 -12.82 14.73
CA ILE A 114 35.34 -13.87 13.79
C ILE A 114 36.80 -13.62 13.43
N ALA A 115 37.19 -12.38 13.14
CA ALA A 115 38.58 -12.04 12.85
C ALA A 115 39.50 -12.37 14.03
N ALA A 116 39.08 -12.07 15.26
CA ALA A 116 39.82 -12.42 16.49
C ALA A 116 39.95 -13.95 16.64
N SER A 117 38.85 -14.69 16.53
CA SER A 117 38.87 -16.16 16.62
C SER A 117 39.73 -16.82 15.53
N LYS A 118 39.77 -16.23 14.32
CA LYS A 118 40.65 -16.69 13.24
C LYS A 118 42.13 -16.47 13.59
N ALA A 119 42.46 -15.35 14.24
CA ALA A 119 43.82 -15.11 14.71
C ALA A 119 44.24 -16.10 15.81
N ASP A 120 43.30 -16.46 16.71
CA ASP A 120 43.53 -17.48 17.75
C ASP A 120 43.80 -18.89 17.16
N VAL A 121 43.07 -19.27 16.11
CA VAL A 121 43.34 -20.50 15.33
C VAL A 121 44.75 -20.47 14.79
N THR A 122 45.14 -19.36 14.16
CA THR A 122 46.50 -19.21 13.60
C THR A 122 47.60 -19.28 14.64
N ALA A 123 47.42 -18.64 15.81
CA ALA A 123 48.36 -18.71 16.94
C ALA A 123 48.47 -20.11 17.51
N SER A 124 47.35 -20.84 17.67
CA SER A 124 47.32 -22.20 18.12
C SER A 124 48.02 -23.16 17.13
N GLN A 125 47.81 -22.96 15.81
CA GLN A 125 48.51 -23.74 14.77
C GLN A 125 50.03 -23.51 14.79
N ALA A 126 50.47 -22.24 14.96
CA ALA A 126 51.88 -21.93 15.09
C ALA A 126 52.51 -22.63 16.33
N THR A 127 51.79 -22.64 17.43
CA THR A 127 52.24 -23.33 18.67
C THR A 127 52.31 -24.85 18.46
N LEU A 128 51.33 -25.46 17.78
CA LEU A 128 51.37 -26.89 17.43
C LEU A 128 52.56 -27.19 16.49
N GLY A 129 52.79 -26.37 15.45
CA GLY A 129 53.90 -26.55 14.55
C GLY A 129 55.24 -26.51 15.28
N ARG A 130 55.43 -25.60 16.25
CA ARG A 130 56.63 -25.53 17.07
C ARG A 130 56.81 -26.80 17.92
N THR A 131 55.77 -27.24 18.66
CA THR A 131 55.85 -28.43 19.53
C THR A 131 56.05 -29.70 18.73
N GLN A 132 55.52 -29.79 17.51
CA GLN A 132 55.76 -30.92 16.62
C GLN A 132 57.22 -30.97 16.16
N MET A 133 57.81 -29.80 15.72
CA MET A 133 59.23 -29.74 15.32
C MET A 133 60.15 -30.09 16.50
N ASP A 134 59.84 -29.68 17.72
CA ASP A 134 60.61 -30.01 18.92
C ASP A 134 60.54 -31.53 19.22
N LEU A 135 59.33 -32.14 19.08
CA LEU A 135 59.13 -33.60 19.23
C LEU A 135 59.93 -34.39 18.18
N ASP A 136 59.84 -34.02 16.89
CA ASP A 136 60.52 -34.67 15.79
C ASP A 136 62.04 -34.62 15.97
N ARG A 137 62.59 -33.47 16.40
CA ARG A 137 63.97 -33.30 16.75
C ARG A 137 64.40 -34.22 17.92
N ALA A 138 63.57 -34.28 18.99
CA ALA A 138 63.85 -35.15 20.14
C ALA A 138 63.81 -36.63 19.77
N GLN A 139 62.86 -37.06 18.93
CA GLN A 139 62.74 -38.44 18.43
C GLN A 139 63.96 -38.82 17.58
N THR A 140 64.46 -37.91 16.75
CA THR A 140 65.67 -38.14 15.95
C THR A 140 66.92 -38.30 16.82
N LEU A 141 67.08 -37.50 17.87
CA LEU A 141 68.23 -37.54 18.80
C LEU A 141 68.14 -38.65 19.85
N ARG A 142 66.96 -39.26 20.04
CA ARG A 142 66.80 -40.43 20.93
C ARG A 142 67.56 -41.67 20.42
N LYS A 143 67.54 -41.93 19.11
CA LYS A 143 68.22 -43.12 18.51
C LYS A 143 69.70 -43.19 18.86
N PRO A 144 70.51 -42.09 18.80
CA PRO A 144 71.88 -42.08 19.25
C PRO A 144 72.08 -41.99 20.79
N GLY A 145 71.00 -41.92 21.58
CA GLY A 145 71.08 -41.86 23.04
C GLY A 145 71.27 -40.46 23.65
N TYR A 146 71.14 -39.38 22.86
CA TYR A 146 71.34 -38.00 23.32
C TYR A 146 70.15 -37.39 24.04
N VAL A 147 68.96 -38.03 24.00
CA VAL A 147 67.70 -37.54 24.64
C VAL A 147 67.06 -38.67 25.43
N SER A 148 66.63 -38.40 26.66
CA SER A 148 65.92 -39.38 27.54
C SER A 148 64.52 -39.73 27.02
N GLU A 149 64.01 -40.89 27.37
CA GLU A 149 62.66 -41.35 27.04
C GLU A 149 61.60 -40.47 27.71
N GLU A 150 61.82 -40.05 28.93
CA GLU A 150 60.96 -39.09 29.67
C GLU A 150 60.79 -37.75 28.86
N ARG A 151 61.86 -37.22 28.27
CA ARG A 151 61.79 -36.00 27.47
C ARG A 151 60.96 -36.19 26.23
N VAL A 152 61.07 -37.33 25.54
CA VAL A 152 60.20 -37.62 24.37
C VAL A 152 58.75 -37.79 24.79
N THR A 153 58.49 -38.44 25.92
CA THR A 153 57.12 -38.57 26.46
C THR A 153 56.50 -37.22 26.81
N THR A 154 57.27 -36.34 27.47
CA THR A 154 56.84 -34.98 27.76
C THR A 154 56.50 -34.19 26.48
N LEU A 155 57.37 -34.17 25.50
CA LEU A 155 57.13 -33.47 24.24
C LEU A 155 55.96 -34.05 23.44
N THR A 156 55.75 -35.35 23.54
CA THR A 156 54.55 -35.99 22.95
C THR A 156 53.27 -35.52 23.63
N ALA A 157 53.27 -35.39 24.95
CA ALA A 157 52.12 -34.83 25.68
C ALA A 157 51.88 -33.37 25.32
N ASP A 158 52.96 -32.56 25.24
CA ASP A 158 52.91 -31.13 24.83
C ASP A 158 52.31 -30.94 23.44
N SER A 159 52.78 -31.78 22.48
CA SER A 159 52.25 -31.75 21.09
C SER A 159 50.76 -32.12 21.05
N ARG A 160 50.32 -33.11 21.87
CA ARG A 160 48.92 -33.53 21.96
C ARG A 160 48.08 -32.40 22.56
N VAL A 161 48.54 -31.75 23.63
CA VAL A 161 47.87 -30.60 24.25
C VAL A 161 47.74 -29.44 23.23
N ALA A 162 48.84 -29.15 22.49
CA ALA A 162 48.80 -28.11 21.44
C ALA A 162 47.77 -28.46 20.34
N GLY A 163 47.72 -29.72 19.90
CA GLY A 163 46.73 -30.20 18.95
C GLY A 163 45.28 -30.00 19.44
N SER A 164 45.01 -30.37 20.70
CA SER A 164 43.70 -30.14 21.33
C SER A 164 43.30 -28.65 21.38
N ARG A 165 44.29 -27.74 21.59
CA ARG A 165 44.05 -26.29 21.54
C ARG A 165 43.67 -25.82 20.16
N VAL A 166 44.26 -26.33 19.08
CA VAL A 166 43.86 -26.04 17.70
C VAL A 166 42.42 -26.46 17.44
N THR A 167 42.06 -27.72 17.84
CA THR A 167 40.69 -28.21 17.70
C THR A 167 39.69 -27.34 18.45
N LYS A 168 40.01 -26.93 19.67
CA LYS A 168 39.17 -26.00 20.44
C LYS A 168 39.02 -24.65 19.74
N ALA A 169 40.10 -24.00 19.30
CA ALA A 169 40.05 -22.71 18.62
C ALA A 169 39.27 -22.79 17.31
N GLN A 170 39.34 -23.90 16.58
CA GLN A 170 38.52 -24.14 15.37
C GLN A 170 37.03 -24.25 15.71
N ALA A 171 36.67 -24.97 16.77
CA ALA A 171 35.27 -25.07 17.21
C ALA A 171 34.72 -23.70 17.66
N ASP A 172 35.53 -22.92 18.39
CA ASP A 172 35.16 -21.57 18.80
C ASP A 172 34.94 -20.65 17.56
N LEU A 173 35.79 -20.71 16.54
CA LEU A 173 35.63 -19.99 15.28
C LEU A 173 34.34 -20.41 14.58
N GLU A 174 34.03 -21.69 14.53
CA GLU A 174 32.82 -22.18 13.87
C GLU A 174 31.56 -21.72 14.63
N ALA A 175 31.59 -21.74 15.96
CA ALA A 175 30.50 -21.19 16.77
C ALA A 175 30.26 -19.71 16.48
N GLN A 176 31.33 -18.88 16.32
CA GLN A 176 31.18 -17.47 15.94
C GLN A 176 30.61 -17.31 14.53
N ARG A 177 30.91 -18.18 13.59
CA ARG A 177 30.35 -18.16 12.23
C ARG A 177 28.85 -18.47 12.24
N LEU A 178 28.44 -19.51 12.95
CA LEU A 178 27.01 -19.86 13.06
C LEU A 178 26.17 -18.75 13.70
N GLN A 179 26.78 -17.93 14.56
CA GLN A 179 26.12 -16.76 15.12
C GLN A 179 25.76 -15.70 14.05
N VAL A 180 26.52 -15.63 12.94
CA VAL A 180 26.24 -14.71 11.83
C VAL A 180 24.86 -15.00 11.22
N ASP A 181 24.56 -16.27 10.95
CA ASP A 181 23.30 -16.67 10.34
C ASP A 181 22.09 -16.20 11.18
N THR A 182 22.24 -16.29 12.52
CA THR A 182 21.20 -15.83 13.46
C THR A 182 21.04 -14.30 13.40
N LEU A 183 22.16 -13.55 13.32
CA LEU A 183 22.12 -12.09 13.26
C LEU A 183 21.62 -11.60 11.89
N GLU A 184 21.96 -12.29 10.81
CA GLU A 184 21.43 -12.00 9.47
C GLU A 184 19.92 -12.24 9.40
N ALA A 185 19.43 -13.34 9.95
CA ALA A 185 18.00 -13.59 10.06
C ALA A 185 17.27 -12.48 10.86
N ASP A 186 17.91 -11.99 11.93
CA ASP A 186 17.38 -10.86 12.73
C ASP A 186 17.33 -9.56 11.92
N VAL A 187 18.35 -9.26 11.11
CA VAL A 187 18.38 -8.12 10.20
C VAL A 187 17.25 -8.23 9.18
N GLN A 188 17.07 -9.40 8.53
CA GLN A 188 15.99 -9.63 7.56
C GLN A 188 14.61 -9.45 8.20
N ARG A 189 14.40 -9.95 9.41
CA ARG A 189 13.15 -9.76 10.16
C ARG A 189 12.88 -8.28 10.40
N LEU A 190 13.88 -7.50 10.81
CA LEU A 190 13.75 -6.06 11.07
C LEU A 190 13.54 -5.26 9.78
N GLU A 191 14.14 -5.67 8.65
CA GLU A 191 13.89 -5.08 7.33
C GLU A 191 12.44 -5.28 6.89
N ALA A 192 11.86 -6.46 7.14
CA ALA A 192 10.45 -6.71 6.88
C ALA A 192 9.53 -5.84 7.77
N MET A 193 9.88 -5.65 9.06
CA MET A 193 9.15 -4.74 9.95
C MET A 193 9.25 -3.28 9.52
N LEU A 194 10.40 -2.86 9.00
CA LEU A 194 10.61 -1.53 8.44
C LEU A 194 9.74 -1.32 7.19
N ALA A 195 9.65 -2.32 6.32
CA ALA A 195 8.77 -2.28 5.15
C ALA A 195 7.30 -2.15 5.56
N SER A 196 6.86 -2.86 6.59
CA SER A 196 5.51 -2.71 7.16
C SER A 196 5.26 -1.30 7.67
N ALA A 197 6.18 -0.72 8.45
CA ALA A 197 6.04 0.64 8.97
C ALA A 197 5.96 1.70 7.84
N LYS A 198 6.67 1.49 6.73
CA LYS A 198 6.55 2.34 5.54
C LYS A 198 5.17 2.22 4.87
N ALA A 199 4.59 1.03 4.84
CA ALA A 199 3.23 0.83 4.34
C ALA A 199 2.18 1.50 5.25
N ASP A 200 2.40 1.49 6.57
CA ASP A 200 1.52 2.18 7.53
C ASP A 200 1.54 3.70 7.31
N ILE A 201 2.71 4.29 7.00
CA ILE A 201 2.82 5.71 6.61
C ILE A 201 2.04 5.97 5.34
N ALA A 202 2.22 5.16 4.29
CA ALA A 202 1.51 5.33 3.02
C ALA A 202 -0.01 5.25 3.21
N GLN A 203 -0.49 4.36 4.08
CA GLN A 203 -1.91 4.27 4.44
C GLN A 203 -2.39 5.53 5.17
N ALA A 204 -1.62 6.06 6.11
CA ALA A 204 -1.96 7.27 6.84
C ALA A 204 -1.97 8.51 5.92
N GLU A 205 -1.02 8.62 5.00
CA GLU A 205 -0.97 9.67 3.98
C GLU A 205 -2.17 9.59 3.03
N LEU A 206 -2.53 8.39 2.58
CA LEU A 206 -3.73 8.17 1.77
C LEU A 206 -5.00 8.59 2.52
N ASN A 207 -5.13 8.23 3.78
CA ASN A 207 -6.28 8.64 4.59
C ASN A 207 -6.31 10.16 4.76
N LEU A 208 -5.16 10.80 5.01
CA LEU A 208 -5.08 12.26 5.09
C LEU A 208 -5.45 12.92 3.76
N SER A 209 -5.00 12.40 2.62
CA SER A 209 -5.38 12.94 1.31
C SER A 209 -6.89 12.83 1.03
N ARG A 210 -7.54 11.78 1.54
CA ARG A 210 -8.98 11.55 1.43
C ARG A 210 -9.83 12.48 2.30
N THR A 211 -9.22 13.25 3.20
CA THR A 211 -9.94 14.31 3.94
C THR A 211 -10.31 15.48 3.05
N GLU A 212 -9.63 15.67 1.92
CA GLU A 212 -10.01 16.61 0.87
C GLU A 212 -10.76 15.85 -0.24
N ILE A 213 -12.06 16.04 -0.28
CA ILE A 213 -12.92 15.43 -1.30
C ILE A 213 -12.89 16.30 -2.54
N ARG A 214 -12.32 15.76 -3.63
CA ARG A 214 -12.08 16.47 -4.88
C ARG A 214 -12.97 15.99 -6.01
N ALA A 215 -13.24 16.86 -6.97
CA ALA A 215 -14.00 16.56 -8.17
C ALA A 215 -13.24 15.56 -9.07
N PRO A 216 -13.82 14.39 -9.40
CA PRO A 216 -13.19 13.43 -10.31
C PRO A 216 -13.24 13.86 -11.77
N VAL A 217 -14.22 14.68 -12.13
CA VAL A 217 -14.47 15.24 -13.48
C VAL A 217 -14.87 16.71 -13.35
N SER A 218 -14.74 17.48 -14.43
CA SER A 218 -15.29 18.85 -14.52
C SER A 218 -16.80 18.77 -14.72
N GLY A 219 -17.54 19.75 -14.21
CA GLY A 219 -18.98 19.82 -14.36
C GLY A 219 -19.67 20.74 -13.37
N LEU A 220 -20.99 20.69 -13.34
CA LEU A 220 -21.83 21.48 -12.43
C LEU A 220 -22.14 20.69 -11.15
N VAL A 221 -22.00 21.35 -10.01
CA VAL A 221 -22.46 20.81 -8.71
C VAL A 221 -23.98 20.76 -8.71
N GLY A 222 -24.52 19.54 -8.57
CA GLY A 222 -25.95 19.33 -8.42
C GLY A 222 -26.39 19.34 -6.95
N GLN A 223 -27.20 18.37 -6.58
CA GLN A 223 -27.76 18.27 -5.23
C GLN A 223 -26.66 18.12 -4.16
N ARG A 224 -26.50 19.12 -3.30
CA ARG A 224 -25.56 19.12 -2.17
C ARG A 224 -26.31 18.80 -0.87
N THR A 225 -25.89 17.69 -0.20
CA THR A 225 -26.42 17.29 1.11
C THR A 225 -25.42 17.53 2.24
N ALA A 226 -24.13 17.70 1.91
CA ALA A 226 -23.07 17.96 2.87
C ALA A 226 -23.25 19.34 3.51
N ARG A 227 -23.11 19.42 4.84
CA ARG A 227 -23.13 20.66 5.61
C ARG A 227 -21.95 20.71 6.57
N ALA A 228 -21.36 21.88 6.75
CA ALA A 228 -20.31 22.11 7.74
C ALA A 228 -20.79 21.70 9.15
N GLY A 229 -19.93 21.01 9.92
CA GLY A 229 -20.24 20.46 11.24
C GLY A 229 -20.94 19.09 11.24
N GLN A 230 -21.40 18.60 10.10
CA GLN A 230 -22.03 17.28 9.97
C GLN A 230 -20.98 16.16 10.12
N ILE A 231 -21.33 15.09 10.82
CA ILE A 231 -20.52 13.86 10.86
C ILE A 231 -20.95 12.97 9.70
N VAL A 232 -19.99 12.53 8.89
CA VAL A 232 -20.18 11.60 7.76
C VAL A 232 -19.51 10.28 8.03
N GLN A 233 -20.05 9.21 7.44
CA GLN A 233 -19.49 7.86 7.48
C GLN A 233 -18.99 7.45 6.09
N PRO A 234 -18.14 6.44 5.97
CA PRO A 234 -17.79 5.88 4.65
C PRO A 234 -19.05 5.50 3.87
N GLY A 235 -19.15 5.97 2.61
CA GLY A 235 -20.32 5.78 1.76
C GLY A 235 -21.40 6.86 1.89
N SER A 236 -21.32 7.78 2.87
CA SER A 236 -22.28 8.88 2.98
C SER A 236 -22.25 9.76 1.74
N PHE A 237 -23.41 9.97 1.12
CA PHE A 237 -23.56 10.86 -0.02
C PHE A 237 -23.35 12.33 0.40
N LEU A 238 -22.55 13.06 -0.37
CA LEU A 238 -22.19 14.44 -0.07
C LEU A 238 -22.78 15.41 -1.08
N LEU A 239 -22.58 15.13 -2.36
CA LEU A 239 -23.10 15.94 -3.47
C LEU A 239 -23.12 15.13 -4.77
N ALA A 240 -23.87 15.61 -5.75
CA ALA A 240 -23.87 15.14 -7.13
C ALA A 240 -23.03 16.04 -8.00
N LEU A 241 -22.40 15.48 -9.01
CA LEU A 241 -21.71 16.24 -10.06
C LEU A 241 -22.30 15.84 -11.42
N VAL A 242 -22.73 16.80 -12.19
CA VAL A 242 -23.20 16.63 -13.56
C VAL A 242 -22.04 16.98 -14.47
N PRO A 243 -21.41 16.00 -15.15
CA PRO A 243 -20.31 16.28 -16.07
C PRO A 243 -20.76 17.19 -17.20
N GLU A 244 -19.88 18.05 -17.67
CA GLU A 244 -20.01 18.76 -18.95
C GLU A 244 -19.24 17.97 -20.00
N ASP A 245 -19.96 17.53 -21.07
CA ASP A 245 -19.39 16.87 -22.24
C ASP A 245 -18.52 17.85 -23.08
#